data_2c774a9700d7f3009026934c6caabaf0
#
_entry.id   2c774a9700d7f3009026934c6caabaf0
#
_cell.length_a   1.000
_cell.length_b   1.000
_cell.length_c   1.000
_cell.angle_alpha   90.00
_cell.angle_beta   90.00
_cell.angle_gamma   90.00
#
_symmetry.space_group_name_H-M   'P 1'
#
loop_
_entity.id
_entity.type
_entity.pdbx_description
1 polymer ?
#
loop_
_entity_poly.entity_id
_entity_poly.type
_entity_poly.pdbx_seq_one_letter_code
_entity_poly.pdbx_strand_id
1 'polypeptide(L)'
;TGVGKTKMSISLAKRYNAEIISCDSMQIYKKMDIGTAKVTSLEKEGIPHHMIDIKDVNEDYSVYDYQKDARRIMDNLIKNGKNIIIVGGTGLYLKALLYNYEFKENDGIRNDYSTYTNKELYDMVKKLDNDTKIHINNRQRLESYLNNHGDGNSNKVSNKMIYDAKIIGLTRPRDELYNVINKRVDEMMEEGLEEEARYFYDRKIFSKAIKTAIAYKELYMYFDKKISKADAV
;
A
#
# COMPACT_ATOMS: atom_id res chain seq x y z
N THR A 1 3.48 -8.40 6.87
CA THR A 1 2.25 -8.96 7.48
C THR A 1 2.64 -9.94 8.58
N GLY A 2 1.82 -10.10 9.63
CA GLY A 2 2.01 -11.14 10.66
C GLY A 2 3.16 -10.92 11.67
N VAL A 3 3.89 -9.82 11.61
CA VAL A 3 5.06 -9.56 12.49
C VAL A 3 4.73 -8.74 13.74
N GLY A 4 3.46 -8.38 13.98
CA GLY A 4 3.03 -7.69 15.20
C GLY A 4 3.12 -6.16 15.17
N LYS A 5 3.17 -5.53 13.98
CA LYS A 5 3.27 -4.06 13.86
C LYS A 5 2.19 -3.30 14.61
N THR A 6 0.92 -3.68 14.46
CA THR A 6 -0.22 -3.00 15.09
C THR A 6 -0.11 -2.99 16.61
N LYS A 7 0.10 -4.16 17.23
CA LYS A 7 0.25 -4.27 18.69
C LYS A 7 1.42 -3.43 19.20
N MET A 8 2.56 -3.45 18.50
CA MET A 8 3.73 -2.66 18.88
C MET A 8 3.46 -1.16 18.74
N SER A 9 2.84 -0.72 17.64
CA SER A 9 2.57 0.70 17.42
C SER A 9 1.61 1.28 18.47
N ILE A 10 0.60 0.55 18.88
CA ILE A 10 -0.33 0.96 19.93
C ILE A 10 0.37 1.06 21.30
N SER A 11 1.19 0.06 21.64
CA SER A 11 1.99 0.09 22.87
C SER A 11 2.93 1.29 22.92
N LEU A 12 3.62 1.59 21.81
CA LEU A 12 4.50 2.75 21.71
C LEU A 12 3.70 4.06 21.74
N ALA A 13 2.55 4.11 21.07
CA ALA A 13 1.71 5.32 21.06
C ALA A 13 1.23 5.69 22.45
N LYS A 14 0.81 4.72 23.25
CA LYS A 14 0.47 4.94 24.67
C LYS A 14 1.67 5.45 25.47
N ARG A 15 2.82 4.80 25.31
CA ARG A 15 4.05 5.13 26.06
C ARG A 15 4.55 6.54 25.78
N TYR A 16 4.47 6.98 24.53
CA TYR A 16 5.01 8.26 24.08
C TYR A 16 3.95 9.34 23.85
N ASN A 17 2.69 9.12 24.24
CA ASN A 17 1.58 10.02 23.95
C ASN A 17 1.56 10.42 22.47
N ALA A 18 1.65 9.43 21.59
CA ALA A 18 1.75 9.63 20.15
C ALA A 18 0.43 9.32 19.43
N GLU A 19 0.26 9.90 18.26
CA GLU A 19 -0.78 9.52 17.31
C GLU A 19 -0.18 8.68 16.18
N ILE A 20 -1.00 7.83 15.56
CA ILE A 20 -0.54 6.87 14.56
C ILE A 20 -0.94 7.34 13.16
N ILE A 21 0.00 7.25 12.22
CA ILE A 21 -0.24 7.44 10.78
C ILE A 21 -0.05 6.11 10.07
N SER A 22 -1.09 5.60 9.42
CA SER A 22 -1.00 4.38 8.63
C SER A 22 -0.17 4.63 7.36
N CYS A 23 0.77 3.71 7.10
CA CYS A 23 1.59 3.65 5.90
C CYS A 23 1.26 2.37 5.11
N ASP A 24 -0.03 2.18 4.83
CA ASP A 24 -0.56 1.04 4.09
C ASP A 24 -1.45 1.53 2.95
N SER A 25 -1.15 1.08 1.72
CA SER A 25 -1.83 1.56 0.52
C SER A 25 -3.25 1.01 0.34
N MET A 26 -3.65 0.00 1.11
CA MET A 26 -4.99 -0.59 1.01
C MET A 26 -5.90 -0.15 2.15
N GLN A 27 -5.37 0.11 3.35
CA GLN A 27 -6.15 0.57 4.50
C GLN A 27 -6.71 1.99 4.35
N ILE A 28 -6.28 2.73 3.34
CA ILE A 28 -6.82 4.06 3.01
C ILE A 28 -8.24 3.98 2.45
N TYR A 29 -8.65 2.82 1.92
CA TYR A 29 -9.96 2.65 1.30
C TYR A 29 -11.00 2.20 2.31
N LYS A 30 -12.16 2.88 2.29
CA LYS A 30 -13.33 2.55 3.12
C LYS A 30 -13.88 1.18 2.76
N LYS A 31 -14.37 0.47 3.78
CA LYS A 31 -15.03 -0.85 3.64
C LYS A 31 -14.12 -1.98 3.14
N MET A 32 -12.83 -1.74 2.97
CA MET A 32 -11.83 -2.78 2.80
C MET A 32 -11.21 -3.05 4.17
N ASP A 33 -11.93 -3.72 5.05
CA ASP A 33 -11.60 -3.79 6.47
C ASP A 33 -10.92 -5.11 6.80
N ILE A 34 -11.62 -6.22 6.56
CA ILE A 34 -11.15 -7.57 6.88
C ILE A 34 -9.95 -7.93 5.99
N GLY A 35 -10.10 -7.83 4.66
CA GLY A 35 -9.06 -8.25 3.72
C GLY A 35 -7.78 -7.41 3.79
N THR A 36 -7.82 -6.22 4.38
CA THR A 36 -6.63 -5.39 4.62
C THR A 36 -6.08 -5.52 6.05
N ALA A 37 -6.70 -6.34 6.89
CA ALA A 37 -6.42 -6.42 8.32
C ALA A 37 -6.41 -5.03 8.98
N LYS A 38 -7.41 -4.22 8.68
CA LYS A 38 -7.53 -2.87 9.19
C LYS A 38 -7.73 -2.90 10.71
N VAL A 39 -7.02 -2.03 11.41
CA VAL A 39 -7.15 -1.92 12.86
C VAL A 39 -8.57 -1.55 13.26
N THR A 40 -9.20 -2.36 14.09
CA THR A 40 -10.56 -2.15 14.60
C THR A 40 -10.61 -1.03 15.65
N SER A 41 -11.81 -0.51 15.90
CA SER A 41 -12.00 0.50 16.95
C SER A 41 -11.58 0.00 18.34
N LEU A 42 -11.76 -1.29 18.62
CA LEU A 42 -11.31 -1.91 19.86
C LEU A 42 -9.79 -1.97 19.95
N GLU A 43 -9.12 -2.40 18.86
CA GLU A 43 -7.67 -2.48 18.81
C GLU A 43 -6.99 -1.11 18.87
N LYS A 44 -7.64 -0.04 18.36
CA LYS A 44 -7.10 1.33 18.44
C LYS A 44 -6.95 1.81 19.89
N GLU A 45 -7.69 1.25 20.85
CA GLU A 45 -7.62 1.58 22.27
C GLU A 45 -7.64 3.10 22.54
N GLY A 46 -8.45 3.84 21.77
CA GLY A 46 -8.59 5.29 21.88
C GLY A 46 -7.47 6.11 21.23
N ILE A 47 -6.46 5.48 20.63
CA ILE A 47 -5.37 6.19 19.95
C ILE A 47 -5.85 6.67 18.59
N PRO A 48 -5.69 7.97 18.25
CA PRO A 48 -6.00 8.48 16.94
C PRO A 48 -5.14 7.81 15.86
N HIS A 49 -5.81 7.33 14.80
CA HIS A 49 -5.18 6.75 13.62
C HIS A 49 -5.55 7.57 12.40
N HIS A 50 -4.55 8.05 11.71
CA HIS A 50 -4.69 8.85 10.49
C HIS A 50 -4.38 8.01 9.25
N MET A 51 -4.81 8.46 8.08
CA MET A 51 -4.60 7.81 6.79
C MET A 51 -5.26 6.42 6.68
N ILE A 52 -6.40 6.26 7.36
CA ILE A 52 -7.27 5.09 7.29
C ILE A 52 -8.65 5.58 6.87
N ASP A 53 -9.36 4.86 5.99
CA ASP A 53 -10.72 5.18 5.55
C ASP A 53 -10.91 6.57 4.93
N ILE A 54 -9.91 7.06 4.23
CA ILE A 54 -9.92 8.42 3.67
C ILE A 54 -10.42 8.48 2.23
N LYS A 55 -10.58 7.34 1.56
CA LYS A 55 -10.97 7.24 0.15
C LYS A 55 -12.03 6.18 -0.08
N ASP A 56 -12.90 6.42 -1.05
CA ASP A 56 -13.77 5.37 -1.58
C ASP A 56 -12.98 4.48 -2.54
N VAL A 57 -13.38 3.21 -2.63
CA VAL A 57 -12.65 2.20 -3.43
C VAL A 57 -12.56 2.50 -4.93
N ASN A 58 -13.43 3.38 -5.45
CA ASN A 58 -13.42 3.81 -6.84
C ASN A 58 -12.54 5.05 -7.09
N GLU A 59 -12.03 5.68 -6.04
CA GLU A 59 -11.16 6.83 -6.18
C GLU A 59 -9.71 6.38 -6.42
N ASP A 60 -9.04 7.05 -7.34
CA ASP A 60 -7.60 6.90 -7.48
C ASP A 60 -6.88 7.59 -6.33
N TYR A 61 -5.85 6.94 -5.83
CA TYR A 61 -4.97 7.51 -4.80
C TYR A 61 -3.54 7.09 -5.06
N SER A 62 -2.70 8.07 -5.30
CA SER A 62 -1.31 7.87 -5.66
C SER A 62 -0.38 8.03 -4.45
N VAL A 63 0.88 7.62 -4.62
CA VAL A 63 1.93 7.87 -3.63
C VAL A 63 2.18 9.38 -3.43
N TYR A 64 1.94 10.20 -4.44
CA TYR A 64 2.00 11.66 -4.34
C TYR A 64 0.90 12.21 -3.42
N ASP A 65 -0.34 11.74 -3.59
CA ASP A 65 -1.46 12.12 -2.73
C ASP A 65 -1.19 11.72 -1.28
N TYR A 66 -0.67 10.49 -1.07
CA TYR A 66 -0.26 10.02 0.25
C TYR A 66 0.80 10.93 0.87
N GLN A 67 1.85 11.27 0.13
CA GLN A 67 2.91 12.15 0.63
C GLN A 67 2.33 13.50 1.08
N LYS A 68 1.52 14.11 0.24
CA LYS A 68 0.90 15.42 0.49
C LYS A 68 0.01 15.39 1.74
N ASP A 69 -0.90 14.43 1.81
CA ASP A 69 -1.86 14.34 2.91
C ASP A 69 -1.18 13.94 4.21
N ALA A 70 -0.30 12.94 4.19
CA ALA A 70 0.40 12.48 5.39
C ALA A 70 1.36 13.56 5.94
N ARG A 71 2.09 14.30 5.08
CA ARG A 71 2.94 15.41 5.53
C ARG A 71 2.12 16.52 6.16
N ARG A 72 0.98 16.88 5.59
CA ARG A 72 0.07 17.87 6.17
C ARG A 72 -0.38 17.47 7.58
N ILE A 73 -0.70 16.18 7.78
CA ILE A 73 -1.05 15.64 9.10
C ILE A 73 0.15 15.69 10.05
N MET A 74 1.33 15.25 9.61
CA MET A 74 2.56 15.29 10.41
C MET A 74 2.88 16.70 10.87
N ASP A 75 2.86 17.67 9.96
CA ASP A 75 3.17 19.08 10.27
C ASP A 75 2.20 19.66 11.31
N ASN A 76 0.92 19.29 11.21
CA ASN A 76 -0.08 19.70 12.20
C ASN A 76 0.18 19.06 13.57
N LEU A 77 0.48 17.76 13.62
CA LEU A 77 0.79 17.06 14.86
C LEU A 77 2.06 17.62 15.52
N ILE A 78 3.11 17.87 14.73
CA ILE A 78 4.36 18.46 15.21
C ILE A 78 4.11 19.85 15.82
N LYS A 79 3.34 20.71 15.13
CA LYS A 79 2.97 22.04 15.65
C LYS A 79 2.22 21.96 16.98
N ASN A 80 1.46 20.90 17.20
CA ASN A 80 0.73 20.65 18.45
C ASN A 80 1.56 19.87 19.50
N GLY A 81 2.86 19.69 19.29
CA GLY A 81 3.75 19.00 20.21
C GLY A 81 3.45 17.50 20.38
N LYS A 82 2.81 16.89 19.41
CA LYS A 82 2.47 15.46 19.44
C LYS A 82 3.60 14.62 18.88
N ASN A 83 3.89 13.51 19.53
CA ASN A 83 4.73 12.47 18.95
C ASN A 83 3.95 11.71 17.87
N ILE A 84 4.68 11.17 16.88
CA ILE A 84 4.08 10.50 15.73
C ILE A 84 4.69 9.10 15.59
N ILE A 85 3.83 8.12 15.36
CA ILE A 85 4.25 6.77 14.99
C ILE A 85 3.69 6.48 13.60
N ILE A 86 4.58 6.19 12.65
CA ILE A 86 4.20 5.74 11.31
C ILE A 86 4.27 4.23 11.29
N VAL A 87 3.17 3.56 10.94
CA VAL A 87 3.10 2.10 10.91
C VAL A 87 2.50 1.60 9.61
N GLY A 88 3.13 0.61 8.98
CA GLY A 88 2.62 0.01 7.76
C GLY A 88 3.62 -0.90 7.06
N GLY A 89 3.26 -1.33 5.85
CA GLY A 89 4.04 -2.25 5.02
C GLY A 89 4.42 -1.69 3.65
N THR A 90 3.91 -0.52 3.26
CA THR A 90 4.14 0.07 1.94
C THR A 90 5.42 0.90 1.94
N GLY A 91 6.54 0.25 1.60
CA GLY A 91 7.86 0.89 1.63
C GLY A 91 7.98 2.14 0.77
N LEU A 92 7.27 2.20 -0.38
CA LEU A 92 7.24 3.39 -1.24
C LEU A 92 6.57 4.59 -0.54
N TYR A 93 5.49 4.36 0.20
CA TYR A 93 4.81 5.38 0.99
C TYR A 93 5.74 5.92 2.08
N LEU A 94 6.40 5.01 2.81
CA LEU A 94 7.36 5.39 3.85
C LEU A 94 8.52 6.22 3.27
N LYS A 95 9.06 5.79 2.13
CA LYS A 95 10.14 6.51 1.44
C LYS A 95 9.69 7.89 0.97
N ALA A 96 8.53 7.98 0.33
CA ALA A 96 7.97 9.25 -0.13
C ALA A 96 7.69 10.21 1.03
N LEU A 97 7.24 9.68 2.17
CA LEU A 97 6.93 10.47 3.36
C LEU A 97 8.18 11.05 4.03
N LEU A 98 9.16 10.21 4.31
CA LEU A 98 10.29 10.55 5.19
C LEU A 98 11.50 11.15 4.46
N TYR A 99 11.63 10.90 3.17
CA TYR A 99 12.78 11.38 2.40
C TYR A 99 12.40 12.54 1.49
N ASN A 100 13.42 13.28 1.03
CA ASN A 100 13.21 14.28 -0.02
C ASN A 100 12.91 13.58 -1.35
N TYR A 101 11.65 13.22 -1.52
CA TYR A 101 11.09 12.58 -2.69
C TYR A 101 10.28 13.60 -3.48
N GLU A 102 10.82 14.08 -4.58
CA GLU A 102 10.16 15.05 -5.45
C GLU A 102 9.44 14.29 -6.56
N PHE A 103 8.13 14.40 -6.55
CA PHE A 103 7.33 13.95 -7.68
C PHE A 103 7.33 15.05 -8.72
N LYS A 104 7.49 14.67 -9.97
CA LYS A 104 7.21 15.58 -11.06
C LYS A 104 5.71 15.83 -11.14
N GLU A 105 5.37 17.07 -11.45
CA GLU A 105 4.09 17.36 -12.05
C GLU A 105 4.05 16.59 -13.38
N ASN A 106 3.37 15.45 -13.37
CA ASN A 106 2.99 14.79 -14.60
C ASN A 106 1.88 15.63 -15.21
N ASP A 107 2.06 16.08 -16.43
CA ASP A 107 1.04 16.77 -17.23
C ASP A 107 -0.19 15.89 -17.51
N GLY A 108 -0.36 14.81 -16.78
CA GLY A 108 -1.48 13.87 -16.88
C GLY A 108 -1.45 12.96 -18.10
N ILE A 109 -0.53 13.20 -19.03
CA ILE A 109 -0.39 12.40 -20.24
C ILE A 109 0.40 11.12 -19.90
N ARG A 110 -0.31 10.03 -19.70
CA ARG A 110 0.27 8.70 -19.67
C ARG A 110 0.21 8.10 -21.05
N ASN A 111 1.36 7.68 -21.55
CA ASN A 111 1.39 6.93 -22.79
C ASN A 111 0.68 5.60 -22.61
N ASP A 112 -0.16 5.24 -23.59
CA ASP A 112 -0.80 3.93 -23.62
C ASP A 112 0.17 2.90 -24.21
N TYR A 113 0.57 1.96 -23.41
CA TYR A 113 1.45 0.86 -23.79
C TYR A 113 0.68 -0.46 -23.99
N SER A 114 -0.66 -0.44 -24.06
CA SER A 114 -1.48 -1.65 -24.14
C SER A 114 -1.17 -2.54 -25.35
N THR A 115 -0.71 -1.94 -26.46
CA THR A 115 -0.37 -2.64 -27.69
C THR A 115 1.03 -3.27 -27.68
N TYR A 116 1.88 -2.91 -26.73
CA TYR A 116 3.25 -3.43 -26.64
C TYR A 116 3.32 -4.71 -25.83
N THR A 117 4.15 -5.65 -26.23
CA THR A 117 4.50 -6.83 -25.43
C THR A 117 5.44 -6.47 -24.29
N ASN A 118 5.52 -7.32 -23.27
CA ASN A 118 6.48 -7.12 -22.17
C ASN A 118 7.93 -7.05 -22.66
N LYS A 119 8.27 -7.77 -23.72
CA LYS A 119 9.61 -7.77 -24.32
C LYS A 119 9.93 -6.41 -24.93
N GLU A 120 9.02 -5.88 -25.73
CA GLU A 120 9.20 -4.56 -26.36
C GLU A 120 9.34 -3.47 -25.29
N LEU A 121 8.50 -3.49 -24.25
CA LEU A 121 8.61 -2.54 -23.13
C LEU A 121 9.96 -2.69 -22.40
N TYR A 122 10.42 -3.93 -22.20
CA TYR A 122 11.72 -4.18 -21.58
C TYR A 122 12.87 -3.66 -22.43
N ASP A 123 12.82 -3.86 -23.76
CA ASP A 123 13.82 -3.38 -24.68
C ASP A 123 13.85 -1.83 -24.74
N MET A 124 12.69 -1.19 -24.65
CA MET A 124 12.58 0.27 -24.51
C MET A 124 13.22 0.77 -23.21
N VAL A 125 12.94 0.11 -22.09
CA VAL A 125 13.56 0.44 -20.80
C VAL A 125 15.06 0.24 -20.84
N LYS A 126 15.54 -0.85 -21.45
CA LYS A 126 16.97 -1.15 -21.61
C LYS A 126 17.72 -0.09 -22.45
N LYS A 127 17.06 0.53 -23.42
CA LYS A 127 17.65 1.64 -24.19
C LYS A 127 17.85 2.90 -23.34
N LEU A 128 16.99 3.11 -22.32
CA LEU A 128 17.07 4.26 -21.41
C LEU A 128 17.99 3.98 -20.20
N ASP A 129 17.99 2.72 -19.74
CA ASP A 129 18.78 2.25 -18.59
C ASP A 129 19.28 0.82 -18.88
N ASN A 130 20.52 0.73 -19.37
CA ASN A 130 21.12 -0.56 -19.73
C ASN A 130 21.32 -1.47 -18.49
N ASP A 131 21.43 -0.89 -17.31
CA ASP A 131 21.66 -1.60 -16.04
C ASP A 131 20.35 -1.86 -15.28
N THR A 132 19.19 -1.68 -15.92
CA THR A 132 17.88 -1.87 -15.28
C THR A 132 17.75 -3.24 -14.64
N LYS A 133 17.24 -3.24 -13.41
CA LYS A 133 16.92 -4.45 -12.63
C LYS A 133 15.43 -4.81 -12.70
N ILE A 134 14.67 -4.14 -13.58
CA ILE A 134 13.25 -4.45 -13.75
C ILE A 134 13.14 -5.78 -14.49
N HIS A 135 12.43 -6.73 -13.90
CA HIS A 135 12.20 -8.03 -14.55
C HIS A 135 11.23 -7.88 -15.73
N ILE A 136 11.51 -8.53 -16.85
CA ILE A 136 10.73 -8.47 -18.11
C ILE A 136 9.24 -8.77 -17.91
N ASN A 137 8.88 -9.67 -16.97
CA ASN A 137 7.50 -10.01 -16.66
C ASN A 137 6.81 -8.98 -15.73
N ASN A 138 7.51 -7.95 -15.27
CA ASN A 138 6.93 -6.91 -14.43
C ASN A 138 6.43 -5.74 -15.27
N ARG A 139 5.37 -6.00 -16.06
CA ARG A 139 4.76 -5.02 -16.97
C ARG A 139 4.49 -3.67 -16.29
N GLN A 140 3.89 -3.69 -15.11
CA GLN A 140 3.55 -2.47 -14.38
C GLN A 140 4.78 -1.59 -14.08
N ARG A 141 5.91 -2.22 -13.73
CA ARG A 141 7.16 -1.47 -13.50
C ARG A 141 7.78 -0.97 -14.80
N LEU A 142 7.67 -1.73 -15.88
CA LEU A 142 8.16 -1.30 -17.21
C LEU A 142 7.38 -0.07 -17.68
N GLU A 143 6.06 -0.13 -17.68
CA GLU A 143 5.19 1.00 -18.07
C GLU A 143 5.41 2.23 -17.16
N SER A 144 5.52 2.02 -15.85
CA SER A 144 5.79 3.10 -14.90
C SER A 144 7.16 3.73 -15.14
N TYR A 145 8.18 2.92 -15.48
CA TYR A 145 9.52 3.42 -15.80
C TYR A 145 9.47 4.29 -17.06
N LEU A 146 8.85 3.81 -18.13
CA LEU A 146 8.75 4.52 -19.41
C LEU A 146 7.95 5.83 -19.26
N ASN A 147 6.84 5.81 -18.52
CA ASN A 147 6.07 7.03 -18.26
C ASN A 147 6.81 8.06 -17.40
N ASN A 148 7.75 7.63 -16.57
CA ASN A 148 8.51 8.53 -15.70
C ASN A 148 9.87 8.95 -16.28
N HIS A 149 10.39 8.24 -17.28
CA HIS A 149 11.74 8.46 -17.82
C HIS A 149 11.75 8.70 -19.33
N GLY A 150 10.61 8.56 -20.02
CA GLY A 150 10.51 8.74 -21.47
C GLY A 150 11.00 10.12 -21.95
N ASP A 151 10.89 11.13 -21.08
CA ASP A 151 11.30 12.52 -21.37
C ASP A 151 12.63 12.91 -20.71
N GLY A 152 13.44 11.93 -20.28
CA GLY A 152 14.74 12.17 -19.63
C GLY A 152 14.63 12.72 -18.19
N ASN A 153 13.46 12.73 -17.64
CA ASN A 153 13.11 13.39 -16.42
C ASN A 153 12.65 12.37 -15.35
N SER A 154 13.54 11.84 -14.51
CA SER A 154 13.19 10.95 -13.40
C SER A 154 12.75 11.72 -12.14
N ASN A 155 11.86 11.11 -11.32
CA ASN A 155 11.60 11.59 -9.97
C ASN A 155 12.93 11.71 -9.22
N LYS A 156 13.23 12.88 -8.69
CA LYS A 156 14.45 13.06 -7.89
C LYS A 156 14.21 12.49 -6.49
N VAL A 157 14.99 11.51 -6.12
CA VAL A 157 14.97 10.95 -4.78
C VAL A 157 16.31 11.21 -4.13
N SER A 158 16.33 12.04 -3.12
CA SER A 158 17.47 12.19 -2.23
C SER A 158 17.40 11.13 -1.13
N ASN A 159 18.54 10.53 -0.78
CA ASN A 159 18.62 9.63 0.38
C ASN A 159 18.64 10.38 1.72
N LYS A 160 18.38 11.68 1.72
CA LYS A 160 18.32 12.51 2.93
C LYS A 160 16.92 12.47 3.51
N MET A 161 16.79 12.05 4.76
CA MET A 161 15.56 12.21 5.53
C MET A 161 15.30 13.69 5.80
N ILE A 162 14.05 14.09 5.69
CA ILE A 162 13.58 15.46 5.96
C ILE A 162 12.95 15.62 7.35
N TYR A 163 12.72 14.50 8.03
CA TYR A 163 12.26 14.46 9.42
C TYR A 163 13.28 13.73 10.28
N ASP A 164 13.40 14.11 11.55
CA ASP A 164 14.15 13.33 12.54
C ASP A 164 13.31 12.09 12.92
N ALA A 165 13.59 10.99 12.26
CA ALA A 165 12.82 9.76 12.40
C ALA A 165 13.72 8.54 12.61
N LYS A 166 13.28 7.64 13.51
CA LYS A 166 13.90 6.35 13.74
C LYS A 166 13.08 5.25 13.06
N ILE A 167 13.68 4.51 12.14
CA ILE A 167 13.03 3.39 11.47
C ILE A 167 13.33 2.10 12.25
N ILE A 168 12.27 1.36 12.59
CA ILE A 168 12.35 0.06 13.27
C ILE A 168 11.75 -0.99 12.35
N GLY A 169 12.55 -1.96 11.94
CA GLY A 169 12.08 -3.12 11.18
C GLY A 169 11.73 -4.26 12.12
N LEU A 170 10.53 -4.84 11.92
CA LEU A 170 10.11 -6.05 12.63
C LEU A 170 10.28 -7.26 11.72
N THR A 171 10.80 -8.33 12.28
CA THR A 171 10.95 -9.61 11.62
C THR A 171 10.45 -10.75 12.51
N ARG A 172 10.18 -11.89 11.92
CA ARG A 172 9.79 -13.13 12.59
C ARG A 172 10.46 -14.29 11.86
N PRO A 173 10.83 -15.38 12.54
CA PRO A 173 11.27 -16.61 11.88
C PRO A 173 10.25 -17.06 10.82
N ARG A 174 10.76 -17.57 9.70
CA ARG A 174 9.92 -17.80 8.50
C ARG A 174 8.79 -18.79 8.77
N ASP A 175 9.08 -19.86 9.48
CA ASP A 175 8.10 -20.91 9.78
C ASP A 175 6.96 -20.38 10.68
N GLU A 176 7.33 -19.60 11.70
CA GLU A 176 6.34 -18.93 12.55
C GLU A 176 5.52 -17.93 11.76
N LEU A 177 6.15 -17.21 10.82
CA LEU A 177 5.46 -16.23 9.99
C LEU A 177 4.39 -16.87 9.11
N TYR A 178 4.70 -17.99 8.47
CA TYR A 178 3.72 -18.73 7.67
C TYR A 178 2.54 -19.22 8.52
N ASN A 179 2.80 -19.77 9.69
CA ASN A 179 1.73 -20.22 10.59
C ASN A 179 0.81 -19.04 10.99
N VAL A 180 1.39 -17.88 11.30
CA VAL A 180 0.61 -16.68 11.65
C VAL A 180 -0.18 -16.14 10.46
N ILE A 181 0.38 -16.19 9.25
CA ILE A 181 -0.33 -15.74 8.03
C ILE A 181 -1.49 -16.67 7.72
N ASN A 182 -1.26 -17.98 7.73
CA ASN A 182 -2.31 -18.96 7.44
C ASN A 182 -3.47 -18.84 8.45
N LYS A 183 -3.14 -18.83 9.75
CA LYS A 183 -4.16 -18.63 10.79
C LYS A 183 -4.95 -17.32 10.61
N ARG A 184 -4.28 -16.25 10.21
CA ARG A 184 -4.94 -14.98 9.92
C ARG A 184 -5.92 -15.08 8.75
N VAL A 185 -5.58 -15.83 7.70
CA VAL A 185 -6.49 -16.05 6.57
C VAL A 185 -7.74 -16.78 7.03
N ASP A 186 -7.57 -17.83 7.84
CA ASP A 186 -8.71 -18.56 8.43
C ASP A 186 -9.59 -17.62 9.26
N GLU A 187 -8.99 -16.84 10.16
CA GLU A 187 -9.70 -15.84 10.99
C GLU A 187 -10.44 -14.81 10.11
N MET A 188 -9.83 -14.29 9.05
CA MET A 188 -10.47 -13.37 8.12
C MET A 188 -11.67 -13.99 7.40
N MET A 189 -11.59 -15.26 7.04
CA MET A 189 -12.72 -15.96 6.43
C MET A 189 -13.89 -16.15 7.43
N GLU A 190 -13.58 -16.45 8.69
CA GLU A 190 -14.56 -16.54 9.76
C GLU A 190 -15.21 -15.17 10.10
N GLU A 191 -14.44 -14.09 9.99
CA GLU A 191 -14.90 -12.71 10.19
C GLU A 191 -15.76 -12.18 9.04
N GLY A 192 -15.85 -12.88 7.91
CA GLY A 192 -16.70 -12.51 6.79
C GLY A 192 -15.97 -11.87 5.60
N LEU A 193 -14.71 -12.25 5.35
CA LEU A 193 -13.94 -11.76 4.20
C LEU A 193 -14.63 -12.04 2.86
N GLU A 194 -15.29 -13.21 2.72
CA GLU A 194 -16.04 -13.53 1.50
C GLU A 194 -17.20 -12.56 1.29
N GLU A 195 -17.94 -12.24 2.34
CA GLU A 195 -19.07 -11.30 2.30
C GLU A 195 -18.60 -9.89 1.99
N GLU A 196 -17.47 -9.46 2.57
CA GLU A 196 -16.86 -8.17 2.27
C GLU A 196 -16.46 -8.08 0.79
N ALA A 197 -15.80 -9.09 0.25
CA ALA A 197 -15.44 -9.13 -1.17
C ALA A 197 -16.67 -9.19 -2.08
N ARG A 198 -17.69 -9.96 -1.70
CA ARG A 198 -18.95 -10.10 -2.43
C ARG A 198 -19.73 -8.79 -2.46
N TYR A 199 -19.70 -8.02 -1.40
CA TYR A 199 -20.30 -6.68 -1.35
C TYR A 199 -19.81 -5.80 -2.52
N PHE A 200 -18.52 -5.83 -2.85
CA PHE A 200 -17.96 -5.07 -3.95
C PHE A 200 -18.25 -5.74 -5.31
N TYR A 201 -18.16 -7.06 -5.38
CA TYR A 201 -18.39 -7.83 -6.60
C TYR A 201 -19.81 -7.65 -7.15
N ASP A 202 -20.83 -7.77 -6.30
CA ASP A 202 -22.24 -7.64 -6.69
C ASP A 202 -22.56 -6.22 -7.16
N ARG A 203 -21.82 -5.23 -6.69
CA ARG A 203 -21.92 -3.83 -7.14
C ARG A 203 -21.07 -3.51 -8.36
N LYS A 204 -20.44 -4.54 -8.96
CA LYS A 204 -19.59 -4.41 -10.14
C LYS A 204 -18.44 -3.42 -9.94
N ILE A 205 -17.87 -3.36 -8.75
CA ILE A 205 -16.73 -2.51 -8.41
C ILE A 205 -15.45 -3.25 -8.80
N PHE A 206 -14.83 -2.85 -9.91
CA PHE A 206 -13.59 -3.40 -10.44
C PHE A 206 -12.46 -2.37 -10.45
N SER A 207 -12.39 -1.57 -9.41
CA SER A 207 -11.39 -0.52 -9.26
C SER A 207 -9.96 -1.08 -9.20
N LYS A 208 -8.97 -0.20 -9.38
CA LYS A 208 -7.56 -0.56 -9.22
C LYS A 208 -7.26 -1.10 -7.83
N ALA A 209 -7.87 -0.51 -6.78
CA ALA A 209 -7.70 -0.96 -5.40
C ALA A 209 -8.10 -2.43 -5.26
N ILE A 210 -9.31 -2.80 -5.68
CA ILE A 210 -9.82 -4.18 -5.62
C ILE A 210 -8.96 -5.14 -6.45
N LYS A 211 -8.58 -4.74 -7.66
CA LYS A 211 -7.78 -5.59 -8.56
C LYS A 211 -6.37 -5.87 -8.07
N THR A 212 -5.83 -5.03 -7.20
CA THR A 212 -4.45 -5.16 -6.70
C THR A 212 -4.37 -5.63 -5.25
N ALA A 213 -5.46 -5.49 -4.49
CA ALA A 213 -5.51 -5.97 -3.12
C ALA A 213 -5.54 -7.51 -3.07
N ILE A 214 -4.67 -8.08 -2.25
CA ILE A 214 -4.64 -9.51 -1.95
C ILE A 214 -5.98 -9.91 -1.33
N ALA A 215 -6.42 -11.12 -1.54
CA ALA A 215 -7.69 -11.72 -1.17
C ALA A 215 -8.88 -11.29 -2.06
N TYR A 216 -9.09 -10.02 -2.33
CA TYR A 216 -10.23 -9.58 -3.17
C TYR A 216 -10.08 -10.07 -4.62
N LYS A 217 -8.89 -9.99 -5.18
CA LYS A 217 -8.60 -10.46 -6.53
C LYS A 217 -8.87 -11.95 -6.66
N GLU A 218 -8.42 -12.75 -5.72
CA GLU A 218 -8.57 -14.19 -5.69
C GLU A 218 -10.05 -14.58 -5.50
N LEU A 219 -10.75 -13.93 -4.56
CA LEU A 219 -12.18 -14.15 -4.35
C LEU A 219 -13.03 -13.74 -5.58
N TYR A 220 -12.65 -12.70 -6.32
CA TYR A 220 -13.32 -12.35 -7.59
C TYR A 220 -13.15 -13.46 -8.63
N MET A 221 -11.96 -14.07 -8.73
CA MET A 221 -11.76 -15.23 -9.62
C MET A 221 -12.63 -16.42 -9.20
N TYR A 222 -12.81 -16.63 -7.91
CA TYR A 222 -13.72 -17.64 -7.39
C TYR A 222 -15.19 -17.30 -7.73
N PHE A 223 -15.63 -16.08 -7.56
CA PHE A 223 -16.98 -15.65 -7.92
C PHE A 223 -17.26 -15.77 -9.43
N ASP A 224 -16.26 -15.52 -10.26
CA ASP A 224 -16.29 -15.77 -11.70
C ASP A 224 -16.23 -17.26 -12.07
N LYS A 225 -16.14 -18.17 -11.09
CA LYS A 225 -15.96 -19.64 -11.28
C LYS A 225 -14.69 -20.02 -12.06
N LYS A 226 -13.66 -19.20 -12.01
CA LYS A 226 -12.36 -19.45 -12.65
C LYS A 226 -11.45 -20.35 -11.81
N ILE A 227 -11.62 -20.30 -10.49
CA ILE A 227 -10.89 -21.12 -9.52
C ILE A 227 -11.85 -21.63 -8.46
N SER A 228 -11.45 -22.65 -7.70
CA SER A 228 -12.19 -23.13 -6.55
C SER A 228 -12.07 -22.16 -5.35
N LYS A 229 -12.97 -22.30 -4.36
CA LYS A 229 -12.85 -21.53 -3.11
C LYS A 229 -11.54 -21.85 -2.38
N ALA A 230 -11.14 -23.11 -2.38
CA ALA A 230 -9.89 -23.55 -1.76
C ALA A 230 -8.62 -22.94 -2.41
N ASP A 231 -8.69 -22.66 -3.72
CA ASP A 231 -7.58 -21.99 -4.42
C ASP A 231 -7.59 -20.47 -4.22
N ALA A 232 -8.72 -19.91 -3.80
CA ALA A 232 -8.87 -18.48 -3.59
C ALA A 232 -8.47 -18.04 -2.16
N VAL A 233 -8.41 -18.97 -1.22
CA VAL A 233 -8.06 -18.80 0.18
C VAL A 233 -6.67 -19.34 0.45
#